data_5a355b24ed4b91758fe2e5572d1070c5
#
_entry.id   5a355b24ed4b91758fe2e5572d1070c5
#
_cell.length_a   1.000
_cell.length_b   1.000
_cell.length_c   1.000
_cell.angle_alpha   90.00
_cell.angle_beta   90.00
_cell.angle_gamma   90.00
#
_symmetry.space_group_name_H-M   'P 1'
#
loop_
_entity.id
_entity.type
_entity.pdbx_description
1 polymer ?
#
loop_
_entity_poly.entity_id
_entity_poly.type
_entity_poly.pdbx_seq_one_letter_code
_entity_poly.pdbx_strand_id
1 'polypeptide(L)'
;VNKVEELAQYRSEFFGKLRKVLGEKSGIRIVGDRFVFQSEVLFSSGDAALNDAGKSQIKNLARTLKDITPKIPAGIDWILRVDGHTDVRPIKTRKFPSNWELSTARAISVVKFLIQEGISADRLAAAGFGEFRPLDSAQDEVANRRNRRIEMKMTQR
;
A
#
# COMPACT_ATOMS: atom_id res chain seq x y z
N VAL A 1 20.05 -3.71 21.00
CA VAL A 1 19.34 -3.80 19.72
C VAL A 1 18.58 -2.49 19.50
N ASN A 2 18.78 -1.84 18.36
CA ASN A 2 18.09 -0.59 18.10
C ASN A 2 16.66 -0.83 17.59
N LYS A 3 15.82 0.20 17.70
CA LYS A 3 14.39 0.10 17.35
C LYS A 3 14.17 -0.20 15.87
N VAL A 4 15.08 0.21 14.99
CA VAL A 4 14.99 -0.04 13.56
C VAL A 4 15.11 -1.54 13.27
N GLU A 5 16.05 -2.21 13.92
CA GLU A 5 16.24 -3.65 13.76
C GLU A 5 15.06 -4.44 14.35
N GLU A 6 14.54 -3.99 15.49
CA GLU A 6 13.36 -4.61 16.09
C GLU A 6 12.15 -4.48 15.19
N LEU A 7 11.92 -3.29 14.63
CA LEU A 7 10.79 -3.07 13.72
C LEU A 7 10.92 -3.91 12.46
N ALA A 8 12.13 -4.07 11.92
CA ALA A 8 12.36 -4.90 10.75
C ALA A 8 11.94 -6.35 10.96
N GLN A 9 12.10 -6.87 12.18
CA GLN A 9 11.65 -8.20 12.55
C GLN A 9 10.12 -8.33 12.45
N TYR A 10 9.39 -7.37 13.01
CA TYR A 10 7.92 -7.39 12.97
C TYR A 10 7.39 -7.15 11.55
N ARG A 11 8.06 -6.29 10.79
CA ARG A 11 7.73 -6.08 9.38
C ARG A 11 7.89 -7.37 8.58
N SER A 12 8.97 -8.10 8.77
CA SER A 12 9.20 -9.38 8.09
C SER A 12 8.14 -10.40 8.46
N GLU A 13 7.77 -10.47 9.72
CA GLU A 13 6.70 -11.36 10.19
C GLU A 13 5.36 -10.99 9.58
N PHE A 14 5.04 -9.70 9.56
CA PHE A 14 3.80 -9.19 8.96
C PHE A 14 3.74 -9.53 7.46
N PHE A 15 4.78 -9.21 6.72
CA PHE A 15 4.80 -9.47 5.28
C PHE A 15 4.77 -10.97 4.97
N GLY A 16 5.45 -11.79 5.77
CA GLY A 16 5.42 -13.24 5.61
C GLY A 16 4.04 -13.83 5.81
N LYS A 17 3.33 -13.41 6.85
CA LYS A 17 1.95 -13.83 7.12
C LYS A 17 0.99 -13.34 6.05
N LEU A 18 1.16 -12.08 5.62
CA LEU A 18 0.31 -11.48 4.60
C LEU A 18 0.44 -12.23 3.28
N ARG A 19 1.66 -12.60 2.91
CA ARG A 19 1.90 -13.39 1.70
C ARG A 19 1.19 -14.74 1.73
N LYS A 20 1.18 -15.40 2.89
CA LYS A 20 0.46 -16.68 3.06
C LYS A 20 -1.04 -16.50 2.93
N VAL A 21 -1.59 -15.43 3.51
CA VAL A 21 -3.04 -15.16 3.50
C VAL A 21 -3.52 -14.76 2.11
N LEU A 22 -2.77 -13.88 1.43
CA LEU A 22 -3.15 -13.39 0.11
C LEU A 22 -2.77 -14.35 -1.03
N GLY A 23 -1.85 -15.27 -0.77
CA GLY A 23 -1.35 -16.20 -1.76
C GLY A 23 -0.38 -15.54 -2.74
N GLU A 24 0.14 -16.35 -3.66
CA GLU A 24 1.04 -15.86 -4.71
C GLU A 24 0.23 -15.46 -5.93
N LYS A 25 -0.43 -14.32 -5.83
CA LYS A 25 -1.20 -13.77 -6.94
C LYS A 25 -0.35 -12.83 -7.75
N SER A 26 -0.57 -12.84 -9.07
CA SER A 26 0.00 -11.84 -9.95
C SER A 26 -0.41 -10.45 -9.48
N GLY A 27 0.55 -9.53 -9.40
CA GLY A 27 0.27 -8.16 -8.98
C GLY A 27 0.36 -7.91 -7.48
N ILE A 28 0.71 -8.93 -6.68
CA ILE A 28 0.96 -8.78 -5.24
C ILE A 28 2.33 -9.37 -4.94
N ARG A 29 3.25 -8.56 -4.39
CA ARG A 29 4.61 -9.01 -4.15
C ARG A 29 5.33 -8.17 -3.09
N ILE A 30 6.42 -8.72 -2.57
CA ILE A 30 7.33 -7.99 -1.68
C ILE A 30 8.49 -7.48 -2.52
N VAL A 31 8.77 -6.18 -2.43
CA VAL A 31 9.89 -5.53 -3.10
C VAL A 31 10.69 -4.80 -2.02
N GLY A 32 11.85 -5.37 -1.65
CA GLY A 32 12.66 -4.81 -0.57
C GLY A 32 11.88 -4.80 0.76
N ASP A 33 11.76 -3.62 1.35
CA ASP A 33 11.04 -3.42 2.61
C ASP A 33 9.58 -2.99 2.41
N ARG A 34 9.02 -3.22 1.22
CA ARG A 34 7.67 -2.78 0.86
C ARG A 34 6.82 -3.94 0.36
N PHE A 35 5.54 -3.89 0.72
CA PHE A 35 4.54 -4.80 0.18
C PHE A 35 3.79 -4.05 -0.92
N VAL A 36 3.74 -4.62 -2.12
CA VAL A 36 3.29 -3.93 -3.33
C VAL A 36 2.07 -4.61 -3.91
N PHE A 37 1.01 -3.82 -4.13
CA PHE A 37 -0.18 -4.23 -4.88
C PHE A 37 -0.22 -3.46 -6.19
N GLN A 38 -0.39 -4.13 -7.31
CA GLN A 38 -0.73 -3.43 -8.54
C GLN A 38 -2.11 -2.80 -8.41
N SER A 39 -2.29 -1.60 -8.97
CA SER A 39 -3.52 -0.85 -8.80
C SER A 39 -4.75 -1.60 -9.31
N GLU A 40 -4.62 -2.39 -10.37
CA GLU A 40 -5.73 -3.16 -10.94
C GLU A 40 -6.28 -4.22 -9.99
N VAL A 41 -5.49 -4.66 -9.01
CA VAL A 41 -5.94 -5.59 -7.97
C VAL A 41 -6.93 -4.91 -7.02
N LEU A 42 -6.78 -3.61 -6.81
CA LEU A 42 -7.52 -2.86 -5.80
C LEU A 42 -8.59 -1.94 -6.37
N PHE A 43 -8.36 -1.36 -7.55
CA PHE A 43 -9.19 -0.29 -8.12
C PHE A 43 -9.53 -0.58 -9.58
N SER A 44 -10.68 -0.06 -10.01
CA SER A 44 -10.99 0.03 -11.43
C SER A 44 -10.19 1.17 -12.07
N SER A 45 -10.00 1.10 -13.39
CA SER A 45 -9.22 2.10 -14.13
C SER A 45 -9.75 3.51 -13.89
N GLY A 46 -8.86 4.43 -13.57
CA GLY A 46 -9.20 5.83 -13.35
C GLY A 46 -10.00 6.11 -12.09
N ASP A 47 -10.21 5.13 -11.24
CA ASP A 47 -11.00 5.26 -10.03
C ASP A 47 -10.12 5.17 -8.78
N ALA A 48 -10.56 5.80 -7.71
CA ALA A 48 -9.90 5.74 -6.40
C ALA A 48 -10.71 5.00 -5.34
N ALA A 49 -11.90 4.52 -5.66
CA ALA A 49 -12.67 3.68 -4.76
C ALA A 49 -12.22 2.22 -4.88
N LEU A 50 -12.04 1.54 -3.75
CA LEU A 50 -11.71 0.12 -3.76
C LEU A 50 -12.87 -0.67 -4.38
N ASN A 51 -12.56 -1.57 -5.31
CA ASN A 51 -13.55 -2.52 -5.81
C ASN A 51 -13.74 -3.66 -4.80
N ASP A 52 -14.67 -4.59 -5.05
CA ASP A 52 -14.97 -5.65 -4.09
C ASP A 52 -13.77 -6.57 -3.85
N ALA A 53 -13.03 -6.90 -4.89
CA ALA A 53 -11.81 -7.69 -4.75
C ALA A 53 -10.76 -6.95 -3.93
N GLY A 54 -10.62 -5.63 -4.15
CA GLY A 54 -9.71 -4.78 -3.39
C GLY A 54 -10.07 -4.72 -1.93
N LYS A 55 -11.36 -4.58 -1.62
CA LYS A 55 -11.85 -4.59 -0.23
C LYS A 55 -11.50 -5.91 0.46
N SER A 56 -11.68 -7.05 -0.21
CA SER A 56 -11.32 -8.35 0.34
C SER A 56 -9.83 -8.45 0.65
N GLN A 57 -8.97 -7.96 -0.25
CA GLN A 57 -7.52 -8.01 -0.05
C GLN A 57 -7.09 -7.12 1.12
N ILE A 58 -7.62 -5.90 1.20
CA ILE A 58 -7.25 -4.98 2.28
C ILE A 58 -7.84 -5.44 3.61
N LYS A 59 -8.99 -6.10 3.61
CA LYS A 59 -9.56 -6.70 4.81
C LYS A 59 -8.65 -7.79 5.38
N ASN A 60 -8.10 -8.64 4.51
CA ASN A 60 -7.12 -9.65 4.91
C ASN A 60 -5.84 -9.01 5.45
N LEU A 61 -5.40 -7.92 4.84
CA LEU A 61 -4.26 -7.15 5.32
C LEU A 61 -4.53 -6.59 6.73
N ALA A 62 -5.71 -6.04 6.96
CA ALA A 62 -6.10 -5.52 8.28
C ALA A 62 -6.07 -6.61 9.35
N ARG A 63 -6.60 -7.79 9.04
CA ARG A 63 -6.58 -8.93 9.97
C ARG A 63 -5.16 -9.34 10.33
N THR A 64 -4.31 -9.46 9.32
CA THR A 64 -2.91 -9.84 9.51
C THR A 64 -2.18 -8.81 10.35
N LEU A 65 -2.42 -7.52 10.07
CA LEU A 65 -1.81 -6.44 10.84
C LEU A 65 -2.27 -6.48 12.30
N LYS A 66 -3.53 -6.75 12.57
CA LYS A 66 -4.05 -6.89 13.94
C LYS A 66 -3.42 -8.04 14.70
N ASP A 67 -3.03 -9.11 14.00
CA ASP A 67 -2.34 -10.24 14.64
C ASP A 67 -0.90 -9.88 15.05
N ILE A 68 -0.27 -8.96 14.35
CA ILE A 68 1.12 -8.56 14.59
C ILE A 68 1.23 -7.42 15.58
N THR A 69 0.31 -6.45 15.53
CA THR A 69 0.46 -5.20 16.30
C THR A 69 0.58 -5.40 17.80
N PRO A 70 -0.14 -6.36 18.45
CA PRO A 70 0.04 -6.57 19.89
C PRO A 70 1.44 -7.04 20.27
N LYS A 71 2.19 -7.60 19.34
CA LYS A 71 3.55 -8.09 19.57
C LYS A 71 4.60 -6.98 19.49
N ILE A 72 4.27 -5.85 18.86
CA ILE A 72 5.21 -4.75 18.70
C ILE A 72 5.33 -4.00 20.02
N PRO A 73 6.55 -3.87 20.57
CA PRO A 73 6.73 -3.16 21.85
C PRO A 73 6.21 -1.72 21.80
N ALA A 74 5.61 -1.27 22.91
CA ALA A 74 5.02 0.06 23.01
C ALA A 74 6.03 1.20 22.77
N GLY A 75 7.32 0.93 23.00
CA GLY A 75 8.37 1.93 22.78
C GLY A 75 8.74 2.17 21.34
N ILE A 76 8.20 1.37 20.41
CA ILE A 76 8.44 1.56 18.98
C ILE A 76 7.28 2.37 18.40
N ASP A 77 7.57 3.56 17.91
CA ASP A 77 6.57 4.45 17.30
C ASP A 77 6.48 4.13 15.79
N TRP A 78 5.80 3.03 15.49
CA TRP A 78 5.66 2.55 14.12
C TRP A 78 4.41 3.11 13.46
N ILE A 79 4.49 3.22 12.14
CA ILE A 79 3.33 3.50 11.29
C ILE A 79 3.36 2.56 10.08
N LEU A 80 2.20 2.32 9.51
CA LEU A 80 2.07 1.74 8.18
C LEU A 80 1.77 2.89 7.22
N ARG A 81 2.70 3.18 6.32
CA ARG A 81 2.53 4.21 5.30
C ARG A 81 2.01 3.55 4.02
N VAL A 82 0.95 4.13 3.48
CA VAL A 82 0.35 3.68 2.22
C VAL A 82 0.71 4.70 1.15
N ASP A 83 1.48 4.26 0.15
CA ASP A 83 2.01 5.12 -0.91
C ASP A 83 1.33 4.79 -2.24
N GLY A 84 0.69 5.78 -2.84
CA GLY A 84 0.06 5.66 -4.15
C GLY A 84 1.00 6.10 -5.27
N HIS A 85 1.04 5.33 -6.35
CA HIS A 85 1.87 5.62 -7.52
C HIS A 85 1.07 5.38 -8.80
N THR A 86 1.33 6.20 -9.81
CA THR A 86 0.73 6.06 -11.14
C THR A 86 1.79 5.75 -12.19
N ASP A 87 1.35 5.41 -13.41
CA ASP A 87 2.25 5.41 -14.56
C ASP A 87 2.44 6.85 -15.09
N VAL A 88 3.23 6.98 -16.15
CA VAL A 88 3.54 8.31 -16.73
C VAL A 88 2.40 8.89 -17.53
N ARG A 89 1.39 8.12 -17.91
CA ARG A 89 0.28 8.64 -18.71
C ARG A 89 -0.54 9.64 -17.90
N PRO A 90 -0.75 10.85 -18.41
CA PRO A 90 -1.49 11.83 -17.65
C PRO A 90 -2.95 11.43 -17.50
N ILE A 91 -3.50 11.67 -16.31
CA ILE A 91 -4.94 11.66 -16.10
C ILE A 91 -5.40 13.10 -16.01
N LYS A 92 -6.54 13.39 -16.62
CA LYS A 92 -7.15 14.70 -16.50
C LYS A 92 -8.65 14.53 -16.60
N THR A 93 -9.26 14.32 -15.46
CA THR A 93 -10.70 14.16 -15.33
C THR A 93 -11.22 15.20 -14.35
N ARG A 94 -12.53 15.40 -14.31
CA ARG A 94 -13.15 16.29 -13.32
C ARG A 94 -12.80 15.89 -11.90
N LYS A 95 -12.74 14.59 -11.65
CA LYS A 95 -12.46 14.00 -10.34
C LYS A 95 -10.97 14.09 -9.99
N PHE A 96 -10.11 13.90 -10.98
CA PHE A 96 -8.66 13.87 -10.78
C PHE A 96 -7.96 14.79 -11.80
N PRO A 97 -7.65 16.03 -11.40
CA PRO A 97 -6.96 16.96 -12.29
C PRO A 97 -5.56 16.50 -12.73
N SER A 98 -4.88 15.70 -11.90
CA SER A 98 -3.55 15.19 -12.22
C SER A 98 -3.32 13.84 -11.52
N ASN A 99 -2.18 13.21 -11.82
CA ASN A 99 -1.76 11.98 -11.15
C ASN A 99 -1.45 12.18 -9.67
N TRP A 100 -1.15 13.40 -9.25
CA TRP A 100 -1.01 13.73 -7.82
C TRP A 100 -2.31 13.43 -7.07
N GLU A 101 -3.43 13.94 -7.57
CA GLU A 101 -4.72 13.73 -6.92
C GLU A 101 -5.15 12.27 -6.99
N LEU A 102 -4.95 11.60 -8.11
CA LEU A 102 -5.32 10.18 -8.25
C LEU A 102 -4.54 9.30 -7.28
N SER A 103 -3.21 9.44 -7.25
CA SER A 103 -2.36 8.61 -6.38
C SER A 103 -2.66 8.86 -4.91
N THR A 104 -2.87 10.10 -4.53
CA THR A 104 -3.19 10.49 -3.16
C THR A 104 -4.57 9.97 -2.77
N ALA A 105 -5.57 10.11 -3.63
CA ALA A 105 -6.92 9.64 -3.38
C ALA A 105 -6.97 8.12 -3.19
N ARG A 106 -6.20 7.37 -3.98
CA ARG A 106 -6.11 5.91 -3.83
C ARG A 106 -5.48 5.51 -2.51
N ALA A 107 -4.40 6.17 -2.10
CA ALA A 107 -3.77 5.92 -0.81
C ALA A 107 -4.73 6.21 0.34
N ILE A 108 -5.45 7.33 0.26
CA ILE A 108 -6.45 7.70 1.28
C ILE A 108 -7.57 6.67 1.35
N SER A 109 -8.05 6.16 0.23
CA SER A 109 -9.10 5.12 0.21
C SER A 109 -8.68 3.88 0.97
N VAL A 110 -7.43 3.45 0.78
CA VAL A 110 -6.89 2.30 1.52
C VAL A 110 -6.81 2.60 3.01
N VAL A 111 -6.29 3.75 3.39
CA VAL A 111 -6.18 4.16 4.79
C VAL A 111 -7.55 4.20 5.46
N LYS A 112 -8.54 4.81 4.82
CA LYS A 112 -9.89 4.90 5.38
C LYS A 112 -10.52 3.52 5.57
N PHE A 113 -10.30 2.62 4.61
CA PHE A 113 -10.82 1.26 4.73
C PHE A 113 -10.14 0.50 5.88
N LEU A 114 -8.84 0.67 6.05
CA LEU A 114 -8.12 0.07 7.19
C LEU A 114 -8.66 0.57 8.52
N ILE A 115 -8.97 1.87 8.61
CA ILE A 115 -9.59 2.43 9.82
C ILE A 115 -10.95 1.79 10.07
N GLN A 116 -11.77 1.64 9.04
CA GLN A 116 -13.06 0.94 9.15
C GLN A 116 -12.91 -0.48 9.67
N GLU A 117 -11.83 -1.16 9.27
CA GLU A 117 -11.55 -2.53 9.70
C GLU A 117 -10.88 -2.61 11.06
N GLY A 118 -10.72 -1.49 11.76
CA GLY A 118 -10.28 -1.45 13.14
C GLY A 118 -8.81 -1.14 13.37
N ILE A 119 -8.10 -0.70 12.32
CA ILE A 119 -6.71 -0.24 12.50
C ILE A 119 -6.74 1.19 13.04
N SER A 120 -5.93 1.46 14.05
CA SER A 120 -5.85 2.77 14.68
C SER A 120 -5.33 3.82 13.69
N ALA A 121 -6.03 4.95 13.60
CA ALA A 121 -5.68 6.01 12.64
C ALA A 121 -4.30 6.59 12.89
N ASP A 122 -3.84 6.61 14.14
CA ASP A 122 -2.52 7.15 14.49
C ASP A 122 -1.37 6.24 14.05
N ARG A 123 -1.66 5.04 13.57
CA ARG A 123 -0.68 4.11 13.00
C ARG A 123 -0.64 4.12 11.47
N LEU A 124 -1.36 5.05 10.84
CA LEU A 124 -1.50 5.08 9.38
C LEU A 124 -1.09 6.42 8.81
N ALA A 125 -0.53 6.39 7.60
CA ALA A 125 -0.26 7.59 6.82
C ALA A 125 -0.54 7.28 5.35
N ALA A 126 -0.99 8.29 4.61
CA ALA A 126 -1.21 8.20 3.18
C ALA A 126 -0.30 9.18 2.46
N ALA A 127 0.34 8.74 1.37
CA ALA A 127 1.18 9.59 0.54
C ALA A 127 0.88 9.31 -0.93
N GLY A 128 0.89 10.36 -1.75
CA GLY A 128 0.73 10.25 -3.18
C GLY A 128 1.98 10.74 -3.88
N PHE A 129 2.58 9.91 -4.71
CA PHE A 129 3.83 10.22 -5.42
C PHE A 129 3.62 10.53 -6.90
N GLY A 130 2.38 10.40 -7.41
CA GLY A 130 2.13 10.59 -8.83
C GLY A 130 2.91 9.60 -9.68
N GLU A 131 3.44 10.07 -10.81
CA GLU A 131 4.23 9.29 -11.73
C GLU A 131 5.75 9.38 -11.49
N PHE A 132 6.17 10.06 -10.42
CA PHE A 132 7.55 10.53 -10.26
C PHE A 132 8.48 9.55 -9.56
N ARG A 133 8.01 8.37 -9.18
CA ARG A 133 8.81 7.31 -8.55
C ARG A 133 8.58 5.97 -9.25
N PRO A 134 8.95 5.86 -10.54
CA PRO A 134 8.70 4.62 -11.27
C PRO A 134 9.57 3.48 -10.76
N LEU A 135 9.01 2.27 -10.72
CA LEU A 135 9.78 1.04 -10.52
C LEU A 135 10.50 0.63 -11.81
N ASP A 136 9.90 0.97 -12.94
CA ASP A 136 10.41 0.64 -14.27
C ASP A 136 10.36 1.90 -15.11
N SER A 137 11.52 2.35 -15.57
CA SER A 137 11.63 3.59 -16.36
C SER A 137 11.36 3.39 -17.84
N ALA A 138 11.13 2.17 -18.31
CA ALA A 138 10.75 1.92 -19.70
C ALA A 138 9.40 2.57 -20.01
N GLN A 139 9.18 2.86 -21.29
CA GLN A 139 7.96 3.55 -21.73
C GLN A 139 7.06 2.60 -22.53
N ASP A 140 6.75 1.46 -21.94
CA ASP A 140 5.85 0.48 -22.54
C ASP A 140 4.75 0.09 -21.55
N GLU A 141 3.79 -0.72 -22.00
CA GLU A 141 2.66 -1.11 -21.18
C GLU A 141 3.06 -2.00 -19.99
N VAL A 142 4.09 -2.80 -20.15
CA VAL A 142 4.60 -3.62 -19.04
C VAL A 142 5.13 -2.73 -17.92
N ALA A 143 5.92 -1.71 -18.25
CA ALA A 143 6.43 -0.74 -17.29
C ALA A 143 5.30 0.05 -16.67
N ASN A 144 4.34 0.53 -17.47
CA ASN A 144 3.20 1.27 -16.98
C ASN A 144 2.40 0.47 -15.95
N ARG A 145 2.19 -0.80 -16.20
CA ARG A 145 1.47 -1.69 -15.28
C ARG A 145 2.20 -1.84 -13.97
N ARG A 146 3.53 -2.02 -14.00
CA ARG A 146 4.35 -2.12 -12.79
C ARG A 146 4.34 -0.83 -11.98
N ASN A 147 4.26 0.30 -12.66
CA ASN A 147 4.30 1.61 -12.01
C ASN A 147 2.97 1.99 -11.35
N ARG A 148 1.84 1.48 -11.87
CA ARG A 148 0.52 1.69 -11.25
C ARG A 148 0.38 0.78 -10.05
N ARG A 149 0.66 1.31 -8.85
CA ARG A 149 0.73 0.47 -7.66
C ARG A 149 0.41 1.22 -6.38
N ILE A 150 0.08 0.45 -5.36
CA ILE A 150 0.06 0.88 -3.97
C ILE A 150 1.20 0.14 -3.26
N GLU A 151 2.05 0.87 -2.58
CA GLU A 151 3.11 0.30 -1.75
C GLU A 151 2.76 0.52 -0.29
N MET A 152 3.05 -0.48 0.53
CA MET A 152 2.89 -0.37 1.97
C MET A 152 4.24 -0.55 2.64
N LYS A 153 4.56 0.39 3.51
CA LYS A 153 5.82 0.40 4.24
C LYS A 153 5.56 0.52 5.73
N MET A 154 6.02 -0.48 6.48
CA MET A 154 6.02 -0.39 7.95
C MET A 154 7.32 0.27 8.37
N THR A 155 7.22 1.43 8.98
CA THR A 155 8.38 2.26 9.31
C THR A 155 8.16 2.97 10.64
N GLN A 156 9.21 3.58 11.18
CA GLN A 156 9.09 4.46 12.33
C GLN A 156 8.67 5.86 11.88
N ARG A 157 7.85 6.47 12.70
CA ARG A 157 7.43 7.84 12.49
C ARG A 157 8.59 8.81 12.73
#